data_c86870631939943dbcc91c7e6635353d
#
_entry.id   c86870631939943dbcc91c7e6635353d
#
_cell.length_a   1.000
_cell.length_b   1.000
_cell.length_c   1.000
_cell.angle_alpha   90.00
_cell.angle_beta   90.00
_cell.angle_gamma   90.00
#
_symmetry.space_group_name_H-M   'P 1'
#
loop_
_entity.id
_entity.type
_entity.pdbx_description
1 polymer ?
#
loop_
_entity_poly.entity_id
_entity_poly.type
_entity_poly.pdbx_seq_one_letter_code
_entity_poly.pdbx_strand_id
1 'polypeptide(L)'
;MTTILGIDVQPTRLGFAVMVDGKPHDCWTTHIDGFPTKIAAALADCPPRIERIAREWPITRFVSHARRYGAVEARLDDAIFGMWPDVDLVAYKPTEWKVRCGLPGNADKARIFAHAVVLGWKPLDQDAADAACIAVAAAASMDEARQVAR
;
A
#
# COMPACT_ATOMS: atom_id res chain seq x y z
N MET A 1 -3.00 -17.80 8.71
CA MET A 1 -1.99 -17.09 7.90
C MET A 1 -2.49 -15.68 7.66
N THR A 2 -1.72 -14.68 8.04
CA THR A 2 -2.10 -13.27 7.90
C THR A 2 -1.44 -12.69 6.65
N THR A 3 -2.23 -12.25 5.69
CA THR A 3 -1.76 -11.63 4.45
C THR A 3 -2.16 -10.16 4.42
N ILE A 4 -1.19 -9.28 4.24
CA ILE A 4 -1.35 -7.83 4.16
C ILE A 4 -0.87 -7.36 2.80
N LEU A 5 -1.65 -6.48 2.15
CA LEU A 5 -1.28 -5.81 0.93
C LEU A 5 -1.10 -4.31 1.18
N GLY A 6 0.10 -3.80 0.92
CA GLY A 6 0.37 -2.36 0.85
C GLY A 6 0.22 -1.87 -0.60
N ILE A 7 -0.40 -0.72 -0.78
CA ILE A 7 -0.60 -0.10 -2.09
C ILE A 7 -0.15 1.36 -2.06
N ASP A 8 0.79 1.71 -2.93
CA ASP A 8 1.12 3.10 -3.26
C ASP A 8 0.36 3.52 -4.51
N VAL A 9 -0.53 4.50 -4.38
CA VAL A 9 -1.43 4.94 -5.45
C VAL A 9 -0.84 6.16 -6.13
N GLN A 10 -0.54 6.03 -7.42
CA GLN A 10 -0.16 7.12 -8.31
C GLN A 10 -1.18 7.22 -9.45
N PRO A 11 -1.34 8.37 -10.13
CA PRO A 11 -2.33 8.52 -11.19
C PRO A 11 -2.17 7.55 -12.37
N THR A 12 -0.95 7.10 -12.64
CA THR A 12 -0.61 6.23 -13.77
C THR A 12 0.05 4.92 -13.39
N ARG A 13 0.32 4.71 -12.07
CA ARG A 13 1.01 3.53 -11.55
C ARG A 13 0.43 3.13 -10.20
N LEU A 14 0.48 1.84 -9.91
CA LEU A 14 0.23 1.29 -8.58
C LEU A 14 1.46 0.50 -8.13
N GLY A 15 2.01 0.87 -6.97
CA GLY A 15 2.99 0.05 -6.27
C GLY A 15 2.28 -0.94 -5.35
N PHE A 16 2.74 -2.18 -5.31
CA PHE A 16 2.19 -3.24 -4.49
C PHE A 16 3.27 -3.88 -3.63
N ALA A 17 2.90 -4.29 -2.42
CA ALA A 17 3.75 -5.10 -1.56
C ALA A 17 2.90 -6.06 -0.73
N VAL A 18 3.27 -7.33 -0.74
CA VAL A 18 2.59 -8.41 -0.02
C VAL A 18 3.45 -8.87 1.15
N MET A 19 2.88 -8.84 2.34
CA MET A 19 3.44 -9.49 3.54
C MET A 19 2.62 -10.73 3.89
N VAL A 20 3.31 -11.78 4.29
CA VAL A 20 2.68 -13.00 4.79
C VAL A 20 3.29 -13.33 6.16
N ASP A 21 2.43 -13.44 7.18
CA ASP A 21 2.82 -13.73 8.57
C ASP A 21 3.96 -12.82 9.09
N GLY A 22 3.84 -11.52 8.81
CA GLY A 22 4.79 -10.50 9.23
C GLY A 22 6.11 -10.47 8.45
N LYS A 23 6.22 -11.22 7.37
CA LYS A 23 7.44 -11.28 6.54
C LYS A 23 7.20 -10.73 5.14
N PRO A 24 8.18 -10.04 4.54
CA PRO A 24 8.13 -9.67 3.13
C PRO A 24 7.94 -10.92 2.25
N HIS A 25 7.04 -10.82 1.28
CA HIS A 25 6.78 -11.89 0.31
C HIS A 25 7.14 -11.44 -1.10
N ASP A 26 6.54 -10.35 -1.59
CA ASP A 26 6.80 -9.79 -2.91
C ASP A 26 6.44 -8.31 -2.97
N CYS A 27 7.07 -7.54 -3.87
CA CYS A 27 6.68 -6.16 -4.17
C CYS A 27 6.97 -5.82 -5.64
N TRP A 28 6.07 -5.07 -6.25
CA TRP A 28 6.15 -4.70 -7.68
C TRP A 28 5.38 -3.43 -7.98
N THR A 29 5.54 -2.92 -9.19
CA THR A 29 4.78 -1.77 -9.71
C THR A 29 4.10 -2.14 -11.02
N THR A 30 2.87 -1.72 -11.19
CA THR A 30 2.08 -1.92 -12.39
C THR A 30 1.63 -0.57 -12.96
N HIS A 31 1.83 -0.36 -14.27
CA HIS A 31 1.31 0.80 -14.98
C HIS A 31 -0.17 0.61 -15.31
N ILE A 32 -0.97 1.63 -15.00
CA ILE A 32 -2.43 1.61 -15.22
C ILE A 32 -2.90 2.59 -16.30
N ASP A 33 -2.06 3.55 -16.72
CA ASP A 33 -2.25 4.51 -17.81
C ASP A 33 -3.70 5.03 -17.98
N GLY A 34 -4.36 5.31 -16.88
CA GLY A 34 -5.71 5.87 -16.86
C GLY A 34 -6.86 4.93 -17.29
N PHE A 35 -6.62 3.65 -17.53
CA PHE A 35 -7.67 2.69 -17.90
C PHE A 35 -8.18 1.89 -16.69
N PRO A 36 -9.50 1.96 -16.38
CA PRO A 36 -10.09 1.24 -15.25
C PRO A 36 -9.87 -0.27 -15.28
N THR A 37 -9.90 -0.87 -16.47
CA THR A 37 -9.69 -2.30 -16.67
C THR A 37 -8.30 -2.77 -16.26
N LYS A 38 -7.30 -1.91 -16.33
CA LYS A 38 -5.93 -2.22 -15.89
C LYS A 38 -5.80 -2.32 -14.37
N ILE A 39 -6.65 -1.63 -13.60
CA ILE A 39 -6.67 -1.72 -12.14
C ILE A 39 -7.12 -3.13 -11.72
N ALA A 40 -8.20 -3.65 -12.26
CA ALA A 40 -8.66 -5.01 -11.98
C ALA A 40 -7.61 -6.07 -12.38
N ALA A 41 -6.97 -5.91 -13.54
CA ALA A 41 -5.89 -6.78 -13.98
C ALA A 41 -4.66 -6.73 -13.05
N ALA A 42 -4.29 -5.55 -12.57
CA ALA A 42 -3.20 -5.38 -11.61
C ALA A 42 -3.48 -6.09 -10.28
N LEU A 43 -4.71 -6.01 -9.78
CA LEU A 43 -5.13 -6.70 -8.55
C LEU A 43 -5.22 -8.22 -8.73
N ALA A 44 -5.42 -8.72 -9.94
CA ALA A 44 -5.48 -10.16 -10.22
C ALA A 44 -4.14 -10.88 -9.95
N ASP A 45 -3.03 -10.16 -9.96
CA ASP A 45 -1.70 -10.70 -9.59
C ASP A 45 -1.51 -10.81 -8.06
N CYS A 46 -2.41 -10.23 -7.27
CA CYS A 46 -2.36 -10.30 -5.81
C CYS A 46 -2.88 -11.65 -5.30
N PRO A 47 -2.49 -12.05 -4.06
CA PRO A 47 -3.00 -13.27 -3.44
C PRO A 47 -4.52 -13.31 -3.36
N PRO A 48 -5.15 -14.50 -3.47
CA PRO A 48 -6.61 -14.63 -3.43
C PRO A 48 -7.22 -14.33 -2.06
N ARG A 49 -6.41 -14.39 -1.00
CA ARG A 49 -6.83 -14.06 0.36
C ARG A 49 -5.95 -12.96 0.92
N ILE A 50 -6.58 -11.86 1.30
CA ILE A 50 -5.95 -10.72 1.94
C ILE A 50 -6.84 -10.32 3.11
N GLU A 51 -6.27 -10.21 4.30
CA GLU A 51 -6.99 -9.79 5.50
C GLU A 51 -7.03 -8.27 5.64
N ARG A 52 -5.94 -7.61 5.25
CA ARG A 52 -5.85 -6.14 5.32
C ARG A 52 -5.20 -5.58 4.07
N ILE A 53 -5.77 -4.50 3.57
CA ILE A 53 -5.17 -3.65 2.54
C ILE A 53 -4.90 -2.28 3.15
N ALA A 54 -3.69 -1.78 2.97
CA ALA A 54 -3.29 -0.46 3.42
C ALA A 54 -2.80 0.39 2.26
N ARG A 55 -3.16 1.68 2.28
CA ARG A 55 -2.71 2.67 1.31
C ARG A 55 -2.41 4.01 1.97
N GLU A 56 -1.71 4.88 1.26
CA GLU A 56 -1.52 6.25 1.71
C GLU A 56 -2.82 7.04 1.53
N TRP A 57 -3.17 7.84 2.54
CA TRP A 57 -4.25 8.82 2.40
C TRP A 57 -3.78 9.95 1.49
N PRO A 58 -4.48 10.24 0.39
CA PRO A 58 -4.01 11.25 -0.55
C PRO A 58 -4.06 12.64 0.07
N ILE A 59 -2.90 13.30 0.11
CA ILE A 59 -2.81 14.73 0.38
C ILE A 59 -2.70 15.43 -0.95
N THR A 60 -3.80 16.00 -1.42
CA THR A 60 -3.83 16.74 -2.66
C THR A 60 -3.82 18.22 -2.38
N ARG A 61 -2.73 18.90 -2.74
CA ARG A 61 -2.59 20.36 -2.59
C ARG A 61 -3.30 21.14 -3.69
N PHE A 62 -3.60 20.48 -4.82
CA PHE A 62 -4.20 21.11 -6.01
C PHE A 62 -5.43 20.35 -6.47
N VAL A 63 -6.46 21.08 -6.93
CA VAL A 63 -7.72 20.49 -7.43
C VAL A 63 -7.50 19.54 -8.60
N SER A 64 -6.55 19.83 -9.50
CA SER A 64 -6.21 18.96 -10.62
C SER A 64 -5.64 17.61 -10.16
N HIS A 65 -4.81 17.60 -9.14
CA HIS A 65 -4.29 16.38 -8.53
C HIS A 65 -5.40 15.61 -7.81
N ALA A 66 -6.26 16.31 -7.05
CA ALA A 66 -7.39 15.69 -6.37
C ALA A 66 -8.31 14.93 -7.35
N ARG A 67 -8.58 15.50 -8.51
CA ARG A 67 -9.41 14.85 -9.54
C ARG A 67 -8.74 13.59 -10.12
N ARG A 68 -7.45 13.65 -10.43
CA ARG A 68 -6.71 12.53 -11.01
C ARG A 68 -6.59 11.38 -10.01
N TYR A 69 -6.19 11.66 -8.78
CA TYR A 69 -6.09 10.66 -7.72
C TYR A 69 -7.45 10.12 -7.33
N GLY A 70 -8.46 10.98 -7.16
CA GLY A 70 -9.79 10.57 -6.76
C GLY A 70 -10.45 9.60 -7.72
N ALA A 71 -10.25 9.78 -9.04
CA ALA A 71 -10.76 8.85 -10.04
C ALA A 71 -10.09 7.48 -9.96
N VAL A 72 -8.76 7.42 -9.76
CA VAL A 72 -8.03 6.16 -9.60
C VAL A 72 -8.43 5.48 -8.29
N GLU A 73 -8.51 6.22 -7.19
CA GLU A 73 -8.88 5.66 -5.88
C GLU A 73 -10.28 5.10 -5.84
N ALA A 74 -11.27 5.79 -6.40
CA ALA A 74 -12.65 5.31 -6.44
C ALA A 74 -12.73 3.97 -7.19
N ARG A 75 -12.05 3.85 -8.32
CA ARG A 75 -12.00 2.62 -9.12
C ARG A 75 -11.21 1.51 -8.43
N LEU A 76 -10.13 1.87 -7.75
CA LEU A 76 -9.35 0.94 -6.95
C LEU A 76 -10.19 0.37 -5.81
N ASP A 77 -10.91 1.20 -5.07
CA ASP A 77 -11.76 0.77 -3.97
C ASP A 77 -12.88 -0.16 -4.47
N ASP A 78 -13.54 0.18 -5.58
CA ASP A 78 -14.56 -0.68 -6.21
C ASP A 78 -13.98 -2.05 -6.60
N ALA A 79 -12.79 -2.07 -7.19
CA ALA A 79 -12.13 -3.31 -7.58
C ALA A 79 -11.69 -4.14 -6.35
N ILE A 80 -11.18 -3.49 -5.30
CA ILE A 80 -10.79 -4.13 -4.04
C ILE A 80 -11.99 -4.83 -3.40
N PHE A 81 -13.10 -4.13 -3.20
CA PHE A 81 -14.29 -4.71 -2.59
C PHE A 81 -15.00 -5.73 -3.49
N GLY A 82 -14.81 -5.64 -4.80
CA GLY A 82 -15.25 -6.68 -5.73
C GLY A 82 -14.49 -8.00 -5.58
N MET A 83 -13.19 -7.93 -5.29
CA MET A 83 -12.33 -9.12 -5.11
C MET A 83 -12.31 -9.64 -3.67
N TRP A 84 -12.32 -8.74 -2.69
CA TRP A 84 -12.23 -9.05 -1.26
C TRP A 84 -13.31 -8.27 -0.49
N PRO A 85 -14.59 -8.72 -0.51
CA PRO A 85 -15.71 -7.97 0.07
C PRO A 85 -15.57 -7.66 1.56
N ASP A 86 -14.90 -8.54 2.30
CA ASP A 86 -14.74 -8.44 3.76
C ASP A 86 -13.36 -7.93 4.18
N VAL A 87 -12.55 -7.41 3.26
CA VAL A 87 -11.20 -6.94 3.57
C VAL A 87 -11.22 -5.71 4.47
N ASP A 88 -10.31 -5.67 5.42
CA ASP A 88 -10.05 -4.48 6.24
C ASP A 88 -9.20 -3.48 5.42
N LEU A 89 -9.84 -2.43 4.91
CA LEU A 89 -9.17 -1.38 4.14
C LEU A 89 -8.83 -0.19 5.05
N VAL A 90 -7.54 0.11 5.19
CA VAL A 90 -7.03 1.21 6.00
C VAL A 90 -6.23 2.20 5.16
N ALA A 91 -6.24 3.47 5.56
CA ALA A 91 -5.48 4.52 4.92
C ALA A 91 -4.68 5.30 5.97
N TYR A 92 -3.41 5.59 5.67
CA TYR A 92 -2.52 6.33 6.56
C TYR A 92 -2.05 7.62 5.91
N LYS A 93 -1.90 8.67 6.71
CA LYS A 93 -1.19 9.88 6.27
C LYS A 93 0.28 9.55 6.01
N PRO A 94 0.97 10.30 5.12
CA PRO A 94 2.38 10.04 4.81
C PRO A 94 3.28 10.00 6.04
N THR A 95 3.13 10.94 6.96
CA THR A 95 3.90 10.96 8.20
C THR A 95 3.57 9.78 9.12
N GLU A 96 2.33 9.33 9.12
CA GLU A 96 1.85 8.24 9.98
C GLU A 96 2.43 6.89 9.56
N TRP A 97 2.34 6.51 8.28
CA TRP A 97 2.88 5.22 7.86
C TRP A 97 4.40 5.17 7.93
N LYS A 98 5.10 6.31 7.70
CA LYS A 98 6.56 6.38 7.86
C LYS A 98 6.96 6.07 9.30
N VAL A 99 6.34 6.70 10.27
CA VAL A 99 6.62 6.45 11.69
C VAL A 99 6.28 5.01 12.09
N ARG A 100 5.14 4.50 11.64
CA ARG A 100 4.71 3.12 11.95
C ARG A 100 5.63 2.05 11.37
N CYS A 101 6.25 2.30 10.22
CA CYS A 101 7.23 1.37 9.66
C CYS A 101 8.66 1.54 10.21
N GLY A 102 8.88 2.46 11.14
CA GLY A 102 10.18 2.68 11.80
C GLY A 102 11.03 3.79 11.20
N LEU A 103 10.44 4.68 10.39
CA LEU A 103 11.10 5.83 9.80
C LEU A 103 10.70 7.15 10.49
N PRO A 104 11.54 8.21 10.43
CA PRO A 104 11.09 9.55 10.73
C PRO A 104 9.94 9.98 9.81
N GLY A 105 8.98 10.77 10.33
CA GLY A 105 7.84 11.24 9.55
C GLY A 105 8.20 12.09 8.33
N ASN A 106 9.39 12.69 8.32
CA ASN A 106 9.95 13.49 7.23
C ASN A 106 10.94 12.74 6.34
N ALA A 107 11.04 11.40 6.45
CA ALA A 107 11.94 10.60 5.63
C ALA A 107 11.73 10.87 4.14
N ASP A 108 12.82 11.08 3.42
CA ASP A 108 12.82 11.26 1.97
C ASP A 108 12.73 9.91 1.22
N LYS A 109 12.59 9.99 -0.09
CA LYS A 109 12.43 8.79 -0.94
C LYS A 109 13.62 7.84 -0.87
N ALA A 110 14.85 8.36 -0.85
CA ALA A 110 16.05 7.53 -0.76
C ALA A 110 16.10 6.76 0.58
N ARG A 111 15.71 7.40 1.65
CA ARG A 111 15.67 6.79 3.00
C ARG A 111 14.58 5.71 3.09
N ILE A 112 13.41 5.95 2.51
CA ILE A 112 12.32 4.97 2.43
C ILE A 112 12.77 3.73 1.66
N PHE A 113 13.39 3.93 0.48
CA PHE A 113 13.89 2.83 -0.34
C PHE A 113 14.93 1.99 0.40
N ALA A 114 15.93 2.62 1.02
CA ALA A 114 16.96 1.94 1.81
C ALA A 114 16.35 1.17 2.99
N HIS A 115 15.34 1.73 3.64
CA HIS A 115 14.66 1.08 4.76
C HIS A 115 13.88 -0.17 4.30
N ALA A 116 13.19 -0.12 3.17
CA ALA A 116 12.54 -1.28 2.59
C ALA A 116 13.54 -2.43 2.34
N VAL A 117 14.71 -2.11 1.80
CA VAL A 117 15.78 -3.10 1.56
C VAL A 117 16.28 -3.69 2.89
N VAL A 118 16.51 -2.88 3.91
CA VAL A 118 16.92 -3.35 5.26
C VAL A 118 15.89 -4.29 5.87
N LEU A 119 14.60 -4.04 5.64
CA LEU A 119 13.50 -4.89 6.11
C LEU A 119 13.34 -6.20 5.32
N GLY A 120 14.18 -6.43 4.31
CA GLY A 120 14.19 -7.66 3.53
C GLY A 120 13.38 -7.63 2.24
N TRP A 121 12.86 -6.48 1.85
CA TRP A 121 12.20 -6.30 0.56
C TRP A 121 13.21 -6.18 -0.59
N LYS A 122 12.74 -6.44 -1.80
CA LYS A 122 13.54 -6.31 -3.04
C LYS A 122 12.84 -5.40 -4.04
N PRO A 123 12.60 -4.12 -3.70
CA PRO A 123 11.90 -3.20 -4.60
C PRO A 123 12.77 -2.88 -5.81
N LEU A 124 12.18 -2.87 -7.00
CA LEU A 124 12.83 -2.44 -8.23
C LEU A 124 12.68 -0.95 -8.50
N ASP A 125 11.74 -0.28 -7.82
CA ASP A 125 11.48 1.15 -7.94
C ASP A 125 10.93 1.75 -6.65
N GLN A 126 10.71 3.08 -6.66
CA GLN A 126 10.24 3.81 -5.49
C GLN A 126 8.81 3.45 -5.10
N ASP A 127 7.91 3.25 -6.07
CA ASP A 127 6.50 2.95 -5.78
C ASP A 127 6.37 1.58 -5.06
N ALA A 128 7.16 0.59 -5.46
CA ALA A 128 7.22 -0.70 -4.77
C ALA A 128 7.82 -0.57 -3.35
N ALA A 129 8.83 0.29 -3.16
CA ALA A 129 9.43 0.54 -1.85
C ALA A 129 8.45 1.27 -0.90
N ASP A 130 7.71 2.25 -1.40
CA ASP A 130 6.70 2.96 -0.63
C ASP A 130 5.57 1.99 -0.21
N ALA A 131 5.08 1.17 -1.13
CA ALA A 131 4.09 0.12 -0.85
C ALA A 131 4.59 -0.89 0.20
N ALA A 132 5.87 -1.27 0.14
CA ALA A 132 6.49 -2.15 1.12
C ALA A 132 6.46 -1.55 2.54
N CYS A 133 6.83 -0.28 2.69
CA CYS A 133 6.79 0.41 3.98
C CYS A 133 5.34 0.62 4.48
N ILE A 134 4.38 0.86 3.59
CA ILE A 134 2.95 0.93 3.93
C ILE A 134 2.44 -0.43 4.45
N ALA A 135 2.84 -1.54 3.83
CA ALA A 135 2.49 -2.88 4.31
C ALA A 135 3.05 -3.16 5.71
N VAL A 136 4.29 -2.77 5.98
CA VAL A 136 4.92 -2.89 7.30
C VAL A 136 4.18 -2.06 8.35
N ALA A 137 3.79 -0.82 8.01
CA ALA A 137 2.99 0.03 8.90
C ALA A 137 1.64 -0.61 9.24
N ALA A 138 0.99 -1.25 8.28
CA ALA A 138 -0.26 -1.97 8.49
C ALA A 138 -0.09 -3.19 9.42
N ALA A 139 0.99 -3.94 9.29
CA ALA A 139 1.31 -5.04 10.17
C ALA A 139 1.51 -4.56 11.63
N ALA A 140 2.27 -3.49 11.83
CA ALA A 140 2.50 -2.90 13.15
C ALA A 140 1.19 -2.47 13.82
N SER A 141 0.26 -1.86 13.09
CA SER A 141 -1.04 -1.45 13.64
C SER A 141 -1.97 -2.62 13.97
N MET A 142 -1.85 -3.75 13.28
CA MET A 142 -2.58 -4.98 13.64
C MET A 142 -2.07 -5.57 14.96
N ASP A 143 -0.78 -5.56 15.18
CA ASP A 143 -0.17 -6.07 16.40
C ASP A 143 -0.54 -5.21 17.63
N GLU A 144 -0.55 -3.88 17.46
CA GLU A 144 -1.04 -2.95 18.48
C GLU A 144 -2.50 -3.25 18.87
N ALA A 145 -3.39 -3.43 17.90
CA ALA A 145 -4.80 -3.74 18.15
C ALA A 145 -4.98 -5.08 18.86
N ARG A 146 -4.18 -6.10 18.53
CA ARG A 146 -4.20 -7.40 19.22
C ARG A 146 -3.70 -7.33 20.66
N GLN A 147 -2.73 -6.46 20.95
CA GLN A 147 -2.22 -6.26 22.31
C GLN A 147 -3.25 -5.55 23.22
N VAL A 148 -3.99 -4.58 22.68
CA VAL A 148 -5.05 -3.87 23.43
C VAL A 148 -6.26 -4.76 23.72
N ALA A 149 -6.55 -5.75 22.86
CA ALA A 149 -7.69 -6.67 23.01
C ALA A 149 -7.44 -7.84 24.00
N ARG A 150 -6.22 -7.97 24.55
CA ARG A 150 -5.85 -8.97 25.57
C ARG A 150 -5.90 -8.41 26.98
#